data_a3587bf3cfa7a7bf7135d960ed9a3b6c
#
_entry.id   a3587bf3cfa7a7bf7135d960ed9a3b6c
#
_cell.length_a   1.000
_cell.length_b   1.000
_cell.length_c   1.000
_cell.angle_alpha   90.00
_cell.angle_beta   90.00
_cell.angle_gamma   90.00
#
_symmetry.space_group_name_H-M   'P 1'
#
loop_
_entity.id
_entity.type
_entity.pdbx_description
1 polymer ?
#
loop_
_entity_poly.entity_id
_entity_poly.type
_entity_poly.pdbx_seq_one_letter_code
_entity_poly.pdbx_strand_id
1 'polypeptide(L)'
;MSLERIREWMRANPQSAEEVRRQNRSFVFFRIAGLSDDREAVGAQGVPLTPGRSIAVDNSLHIYGTPFFIQAGLPLADDRRTVSFDRLMIAQDTGSAIIGPARADIYWGAGDQAGHLAGGIRHPGKFAMLVPREVDPVAAGERMPLQPARPPAAKARVRPPWPKAPHPVYFRPFRRGWAGWL
;
A
#
# COMPACT_ATOMS: atom_id res chain seq x y z
N MET A 1 7.29 -13.81 7.09
CA MET A 1 6.41 -13.57 8.26
C MET A 1 5.19 -12.86 7.72
N SER A 2 3.97 -13.32 8.01
CA SER A 2 2.73 -12.68 7.56
C SER A 2 2.23 -11.69 8.62
N LEU A 3 1.45 -10.69 8.20
CA LEU A 3 0.84 -9.73 9.11
C LEU A 3 -0.07 -10.41 10.15
N GLU A 4 -0.75 -11.48 9.73
CA GLU A 4 -1.62 -12.26 10.61
C GLU A 4 -0.84 -12.90 11.76
N ARG A 5 0.30 -13.52 11.48
CA ARG A 5 1.21 -14.05 12.52
C ARG A 5 1.71 -12.99 13.48
N ILE A 6 1.97 -11.77 12.99
CA ILE A 6 2.36 -10.65 13.85
C ILE A 6 1.19 -10.28 14.77
N ARG A 7 -0.03 -10.21 14.24
CA ARG A 7 -1.24 -9.92 15.03
C ARG A 7 -1.54 -11.00 16.07
N GLU A 8 -1.42 -12.25 15.70
CA GLU A 8 -1.58 -13.39 16.62
C GLU A 8 -0.58 -13.32 17.77
N TRP A 9 0.69 -13.09 17.44
CA TRP A 9 1.73 -12.96 18.43
C TRP A 9 1.46 -11.76 19.38
N MET A 10 1.05 -10.61 18.85
CA MET A 10 0.71 -9.43 19.65
C MET A 10 -0.48 -9.69 20.58
N ARG A 11 -1.48 -10.48 20.14
CA ARG A 11 -2.61 -10.86 20.97
C ARG A 11 -2.20 -11.81 22.09
N ALA A 12 -1.30 -12.72 21.79
CA ALA A 12 -0.76 -13.67 22.77
C ALA A 12 0.21 -13.01 23.78
N ASN A 13 0.83 -11.89 23.41
CA ASN A 13 1.86 -11.21 24.22
C ASN A 13 1.52 -9.72 24.41
N PRO A 14 0.42 -9.36 25.10
CA PRO A 14 -0.07 -7.97 25.14
C PRO A 14 0.92 -6.99 25.79
N GLN A 15 1.69 -7.43 26.79
CA GLN A 15 2.69 -6.59 27.44
C GLN A 15 3.87 -6.25 26.53
N SER A 16 4.34 -7.23 25.74
CA SER A 16 5.44 -7.04 24.80
C SER A 16 4.99 -6.39 23.48
N ALA A 17 3.70 -6.47 23.14
CA ALA A 17 3.15 -5.90 21.91
C ALA A 17 3.29 -4.38 21.84
N GLU A 18 3.17 -3.70 22.98
CA GLU A 18 3.37 -2.25 23.07
C GLU A 18 4.81 -1.86 22.74
N GLU A 19 5.78 -2.59 23.30
CA GLU A 19 7.20 -2.36 23.05
C GLU A 19 7.55 -2.60 21.57
N VAL A 20 7.02 -3.69 20.97
CA VAL A 20 7.23 -3.99 19.53
C VAL A 20 6.65 -2.88 18.65
N ARG A 21 5.47 -2.33 18.96
CA ARG A 21 4.90 -1.20 18.22
C ARG A 21 5.77 0.04 18.30
N ARG A 22 6.39 0.29 19.45
CA ARG A 22 7.30 1.44 19.66
C ARG A 22 8.59 1.34 18.85
N GLN A 23 8.98 0.14 18.42
CA GLN A 23 10.13 -0.04 17.51
C GLN A 23 9.85 0.44 16.09
N ASN A 24 8.59 0.63 15.71
CA ASN A 24 8.23 1.18 14.41
C ASN A 24 8.66 2.65 14.34
N ARG A 25 9.50 2.97 13.36
CA ARG A 25 10.01 4.33 13.14
C ARG A 25 9.10 5.18 12.25
N SER A 26 8.04 4.60 11.73
CA SER A 26 7.06 5.31 10.90
C SER A 26 5.97 5.91 11.77
N PHE A 27 5.70 7.20 11.57
CA PHE A 27 4.58 7.89 12.19
C PHE A 27 3.43 7.93 11.19
N VAL A 28 2.22 7.60 11.65
CA VAL A 28 1.00 7.67 10.85
C VAL A 28 0.10 8.73 11.46
N PHE A 29 -0.28 9.70 10.65
CA PHE A 29 -1.20 10.76 11.04
C PHE A 29 -2.57 10.47 10.45
N PHE A 30 -3.60 10.74 11.23
CA PHE A 30 -4.99 10.54 10.83
C PHE A 30 -5.69 11.88 10.64
N ARG A 31 -6.53 11.95 9.64
CA ARG A 31 -7.42 13.07 9.39
C ARG A 31 -8.87 12.57 9.46
N ILE A 32 -9.73 13.33 10.14
CA ILE A 32 -11.17 13.06 10.09
C ILE A 32 -11.66 13.44 8.70
N ALA A 33 -12.23 12.48 8.00
CA ALA A 33 -12.86 12.69 6.69
C ALA A 33 -14.37 12.45 6.85
N GLY A 34 -15.17 13.36 6.30
CA GLY A 34 -16.63 13.16 6.20
C GLY A 34 -16.92 12.19 5.08
N LEU A 35 -16.91 10.90 5.39
CA LEU A 35 -17.28 9.83 4.45
C LEU A 35 -18.78 9.59 4.51
N SER A 36 -19.39 9.25 3.38
CA SER A 36 -20.79 8.87 3.31
C SER A 36 -21.07 7.46 3.86
N ASP A 37 -20.06 6.61 3.83
CA ASP A 37 -20.07 5.23 4.34
C ASP A 37 -18.77 4.96 5.10
N ASP A 38 -18.83 4.22 6.20
CA ASP A 38 -17.68 3.80 7.00
C ASP A 38 -16.78 2.77 6.28
N ARG A 39 -17.25 2.21 5.18
CA ARG A 39 -16.51 1.31 4.28
C ARG A 39 -15.86 2.03 3.12
N GLU A 40 -16.16 3.29 2.93
CA GLU A 40 -15.59 4.10 1.87
C GLU A 40 -14.17 4.51 2.23
N ALA A 41 -13.21 4.20 1.36
CA ALA A 41 -11.86 4.72 1.45
C ALA A 41 -11.63 5.68 0.29
N VAL A 42 -11.02 6.82 0.58
CA VAL A 42 -10.66 7.83 -0.42
C VAL A 42 -9.16 7.73 -0.67
N GLY A 43 -8.78 7.54 -1.93
CA GLY A 43 -7.39 7.49 -2.36
C GLY A 43 -6.73 8.88 -2.43
N ALA A 44 -5.44 8.91 -2.70
CA ALA A 44 -4.66 10.14 -2.84
C ALA A 44 -5.15 11.05 -3.98
N GLN A 45 -5.84 10.49 -4.98
CA GLN A 45 -6.53 11.26 -6.03
C GLN A 45 -7.72 12.08 -5.47
N GLY A 46 -8.19 11.79 -4.26
CA GLY A 46 -9.34 12.45 -3.67
C GLY A 46 -10.70 11.85 -4.09
N VAL A 47 -10.71 10.64 -4.65
CA VAL A 47 -11.93 9.94 -5.08
C VAL A 47 -12.09 8.63 -4.31
N PRO A 48 -13.34 8.13 -4.16
CA PRO A 48 -13.58 6.83 -3.56
C PRO A 48 -12.89 5.69 -4.30
N LEU A 49 -12.33 4.76 -3.53
CA LEU A 49 -11.66 3.58 -4.07
C LEU A 49 -12.67 2.45 -4.28
N THR A 50 -12.53 1.75 -5.40
CA THR A 50 -13.38 0.61 -5.76
C THR A 50 -12.61 -0.70 -5.55
N PRO A 51 -13.11 -1.64 -4.71
CA PRO A 51 -12.47 -2.93 -4.47
C PRO A 51 -12.21 -3.71 -5.77
N GLY A 52 -10.98 -4.20 -5.94
CA GLY A 52 -10.56 -4.95 -7.11
C GLY A 52 -10.54 -4.15 -8.43
N ARG A 53 -10.57 -2.81 -8.34
CA ARG A 53 -10.52 -1.88 -9.48
C ARG A 53 -9.58 -0.71 -9.28
N SER A 54 -9.35 -0.30 -8.04
CA SER A 54 -8.42 0.78 -7.70
C SER A 54 -7.08 0.23 -7.28
N ILE A 55 -6.01 0.88 -7.72
CA ILE A 55 -4.63 0.56 -7.34
C ILE A 55 -3.89 1.79 -6.83
N ALA A 56 -2.98 1.53 -5.90
CA ALA A 56 -1.96 2.47 -5.50
C ALA A 56 -0.69 2.22 -6.32
N VAL A 57 -0.09 3.29 -6.84
CA VAL A 57 1.06 3.26 -7.73
C VAL A 57 2.15 4.22 -7.27
N ASP A 58 3.32 4.14 -7.87
CA ASP A 58 4.37 5.17 -7.71
C ASP A 58 3.93 6.47 -8.41
N ASN A 59 3.55 7.46 -7.63
CA ASN A 59 3.06 8.74 -8.14
C ASN A 59 4.16 9.65 -8.70
N SER A 60 5.42 9.26 -8.57
CA SER A 60 6.51 9.93 -9.28
C SER A 60 6.61 9.51 -10.74
N LEU A 61 6.00 8.37 -11.09
CA LEU A 61 6.04 7.78 -12.43
C LEU A 61 4.68 7.76 -13.11
N HIS A 62 3.60 7.67 -12.35
CA HIS A 62 2.25 7.49 -12.89
C HIS A 62 1.31 8.58 -12.42
N ILE A 63 0.48 9.05 -13.34
CA ILE A 63 -0.55 10.06 -13.07
C ILE A 63 -1.81 9.34 -12.56
N TYR A 64 -2.48 9.90 -11.55
CA TYR A 64 -3.79 9.39 -11.12
C TYR A 64 -4.82 9.44 -12.24
N GLY A 65 -5.68 8.45 -12.30
CA GLY A 65 -6.63 8.25 -13.39
C GLY A 65 -6.08 7.37 -14.52
N THR A 66 -4.78 7.07 -14.54
CA THR A 66 -4.20 6.20 -15.58
C THR A 66 -4.76 4.79 -15.45
N PRO A 67 -5.33 4.23 -16.55
CA PRO A 67 -5.79 2.86 -16.57
C PRO A 67 -4.64 1.88 -16.85
N PHE A 68 -4.67 0.77 -16.11
CA PHE A 68 -3.74 -0.35 -16.27
C PHE A 68 -4.52 -1.65 -16.45
N PHE A 69 -4.10 -2.48 -17.38
CA PHE A 69 -4.53 -3.86 -17.44
C PHE A 69 -3.51 -4.72 -16.70
N ILE A 70 -3.97 -5.40 -15.66
CA ILE A 70 -3.13 -6.24 -14.80
C ILE A 70 -3.50 -7.69 -15.01
N GLN A 71 -2.49 -8.52 -15.30
CA GLN A 71 -2.60 -9.96 -15.41
C GLN A 71 -1.71 -10.62 -14.36
N ALA A 72 -2.30 -11.41 -13.48
CA ALA A 72 -1.58 -12.10 -12.42
C ALA A 72 -2.27 -13.40 -12.02
N GLY A 73 -1.51 -14.33 -11.48
CA GLY A 73 -2.08 -15.46 -10.74
C GLY A 73 -2.15 -15.10 -9.27
N LEU A 74 -3.36 -14.96 -8.71
CA LEU A 74 -3.55 -14.52 -7.33
C LEU A 74 -4.30 -15.58 -6.51
N PRO A 75 -4.02 -15.74 -5.20
CA PRO A 75 -4.66 -16.71 -4.31
C PRO A 75 -6.03 -16.20 -3.85
N LEU A 76 -6.97 -16.06 -4.80
CA LEU A 76 -8.29 -15.47 -4.56
C LEU A 76 -9.39 -16.50 -4.29
N ALA A 77 -9.13 -17.78 -4.46
CA ALA A 77 -10.08 -18.84 -4.12
C ALA A 77 -10.11 -19.06 -2.60
N ASP A 78 -11.23 -19.57 -2.08
CA ASP A 78 -11.44 -19.83 -0.64
C ASP A 78 -10.38 -20.77 -0.05
N ASP A 79 -9.88 -21.71 -0.85
CA ASP A 79 -8.80 -22.63 -0.51
C ASP A 79 -7.40 -22.07 -0.85
N ARG A 80 -7.28 -20.79 -1.12
CA ARG A 80 -6.06 -20.07 -1.53
C ARG A 80 -5.43 -20.61 -2.83
N ARG A 81 -6.19 -21.33 -3.65
CA ARG A 81 -5.71 -21.68 -4.99
C ARG A 81 -5.50 -20.43 -5.83
N THR A 82 -4.44 -20.46 -6.61
CA THR A 82 -4.14 -19.42 -7.57
C THR A 82 -5.15 -19.44 -8.70
N VAL A 83 -5.82 -18.31 -8.92
CA VAL A 83 -6.73 -18.08 -10.03
C VAL A 83 -6.24 -16.94 -10.89
N SER A 84 -6.64 -16.94 -12.17
CA SER A 84 -6.31 -15.84 -13.08
C SER A 84 -7.00 -14.55 -12.63
N PHE A 85 -6.20 -13.50 -12.56
CA PHE A 85 -6.65 -12.14 -12.29
C PHE A 85 -6.28 -11.28 -13.49
N ASP A 86 -7.26 -11.06 -14.37
CA ASP A 86 -7.12 -10.28 -15.60
C ASP A 86 -8.11 -9.11 -15.53
N ARG A 87 -7.62 -7.93 -15.12
CA ARG A 87 -8.51 -6.80 -14.85
C ARG A 87 -7.96 -5.46 -15.28
N LEU A 88 -8.89 -4.63 -15.75
CA LEU A 88 -8.65 -3.19 -15.88
C LEU A 88 -8.74 -2.56 -14.48
N MET A 89 -7.70 -1.83 -14.13
CA MET A 89 -7.51 -1.15 -12.86
C MET A 89 -7.24 0.33 -13.12
N ILE A 90 -7.57 1.17 -12.16
CA ILE A 90 -7.30 2.61 -12.25
C ILE A 90 -6.34 3.04 -11.12
N ALA A 91 -5.30 3.78 -11.48
CA ALA A 91 -4.39 4.39 -10.50
C ALA A 91 -5.10 5.53 -9.78
N GLN A 92 -5.45 5.34 -8.51
CA GLN A 92 -6.21 6.33 -7.72
C GLN A 92 -5.57 6.62 -6.37
N ASP A 93 -4.48 5.94 -6.07
CA ASP A 93 -3.79 6.11 -4.80
C ASP A 93 -2.28 5.90 -4.92
N THR A 94 -1.57 6.15 -3.84
CA THR A 94 -0.12 5.97 -3.73
C THR A 94 0.27 5.56 -2.30
N GLY A 95 1.51 5.16 -2.13
CA GLY A 95 2.10 4.88 -0.83
C GLY A 95 3.62 5.00 -0.86
N SER A 96 4.22 5.42 0.24
CA SER A 96 5.68 5.64 0.34
C SER A 96 6.54 4.39 0.06
N ALA A 97 5.95 3.20 0.17
CA ALA A 97 6.61 1.93 -0.12
C ALA A 97 6.35 1.43 -1.55
N ILE A 98 5.49 2.11 -2.31
CA ILE A 98 5.14 1.73 -3.68
C ILE A 98 6.07 2.49 -4.62
N ILE A 99 7.15 1.83 -5.01
CA ILE A 99 8.23 2.43 -5.80
C ILE A 99 8.48 1.55 -7.03
N GLY A 100 8.49 2.18 -8.19
CA GLY A 100 8.84 1.57 -9.48
C GLY A 100 7.68 1.48 -10.47
N PRO A 101 8.00 1.30 -11.77
CA PRO A 101 7.05 1.44 -12.87
C PRO A 101 6.01 0.31 -12.94
N ALA A 102 6.32 -0.86 -12.38
CA ALA A 102 5.46 -2.06 -12.43
C ALA A 102 5.17 -2.59 -11.01
N ARG A 103 5.07 -1.68 -10.04
CA ARG A 103 4.63 -1.96 -8.69
C ARG A 103 3.26 -1.34 -8.47
N ALA A 104 2.32 -2.15 -8.01
CA ALA A 104 1.02 -1.65 -7.57
C ALA A 104 0.49 -2.46 -6.40
N ASP A 105 -0.21 -1.78 -5.51
CA ASP A 105 -0.98 -2.42 -4.46
C ASP A 105 -2.47 -2.32 -4.80
N ILE A 106 -3.19 -3.45 -4.75
CA ILE A 106 -4.60 -3.52 -5.13
C ILE A 106 -5.47 -3.23 -3.92
N TYR A 107 -6.42 -2.32 -4.08
CA TYR A 107 -7.44 -2.09 -3.06
C TYR A 107 -8.49 -3.20 -3.08
N TRP A 108 -8.68 -3.89 -1.97
CA TRP A 108 -9.61 -5.00 -1.83
C TRP A 108 -10.85 -4.66 -1.02
N GLY A 109 -10.98 -3.42 -0.55
CA GLY A 109 -12.08 -2.97 0.30
C GLY A 109 -11.67 -2.82 1.76
N ALA A 110 -12.65 -2.75 2.64
CA ALA A 110 -12.49 -2.60 4.08
C ALA A 110 -13.02 -3.82 4.84
N GLY A 111 -12.57 -3.99 6.07
CA GLY A 111 -12.99 -5.07 6.96
C GLY A 111 -12.08 -6.30 6.93
N ASP A 112 -12.41 -7.29 7.76
CA ASP A 112 -11.55 -8.44 8.03
C ASP A 112 -11.34 -9.34 6.81
N GLN A 113 -12.38 -9.53 5.98
CA GLN A 113 -12.28 -10.33 4.75
C GLN A 113 -11.31 -9.70 3.75
N ALA A 114 -11.42 -8.39 3.53
CA ALA A 114 -10.53 -7.66 2.64
C ALA A 114 -9.07 -7.71 3.14
N GLY A 115 -8.87 -7.57 4.45
CA GLY A 115 -7.55 -7.67 5.07
C GLY A 115 -6.95 -9.08 4.98
N HIS A 116 -7.78 -10.12 5.11
CA HIS A 116 -7.34 -11.50 4.96
C HIS A 116 -6.92 -11.81 3.52
N LEU A 117 -7.68 -11.33 2.56
CA LEU A 117 -7.37 -11.46 1.13
C LEU A 117 -6.09 -10.71 0.76
N ALA A 118 -6.02 -9.42 1.10
CA ALA A 118 -4.87 -8.57 0.80
C ALA A 118 -3.57 -9.10 1.42
N GLY A 119 -3.62 -9.56 2.67
CA GLY A 119 -2.44 -10.03 3.40
C GLY A 119 -1.74 -11.25 2.80
N GLY A 120 -2.38 -11.95 1.86
CA GLY A 120 -1.82 -13.09 1.14
C GLY A 120 -1.19 -12.73 -0.21
N ILE A 121 -1.38 -11.50 -0.71
CA ILE A 121 -1.01 -11.14 -2.08
C ILE A 121 0.36 -10.46 -2.11
N ARG A 122 1.36 -11.16 -2.67
CA ARG A 122 2.70 -10.65 -3.02
C ARG A 122 3.18 -11.40 -4.25
N HIS A 123 2.46 -11.23 -5.35
CA HIS A 123 2.63 -12.06 -6.54
C HIS A 123 3.13 -11.22 -7.71
N PRO A 124 3.95 -11.81 -8.59
CA PRO A 124 4.33 -11.16 -9.83
C PRO A 124 3.11 -11.04 -10.75
N GLY A 125 3.08 -9.95 -11.52
CA GLY A 125 2.06 -9.70 -12.52
C GLY A 125 2.63 -8.99 -13.74
N LYS A 126 1.86 -9.02 -14.81
CA LYS A 126 2.12 -8.22 -16.02
C LYS A 126 1.27 -6.97 -15.96
N PHE A 127 1.87 -5.85 -16.31
CA PHE A 127 1.24 -4.54 -16.35
C PHE A 127 1.23 -4.03 -17.77
N ALA A 128 0.08 -3.64 -18.27
CA ALA A 128 -0.06 -2.88 -19.51
C ALA A 128 -0.74 -1.54 -19.19
N MET A 129 -0.01 -0.45 -19.31
CA MET A 129 -0.56 0.89 -19.19
C MET A 129 -1.30 1.25 -20.47
N LEU A 130 -2.53 1.71 -20.34
CA LEU A 130 -3.30 2.20 -21.48
C LEU A 130 -3.08 3.71 -21.60
N VAL A 131 -2.64 4.12 -22.75
CA VAL A 131 -2.38 5.53 -23.08
C VAL A 131 -3.22 5.94 -24.31
N PRO A 132 -3.60 7.22 -24.44
CA PRO A 132 -4.22 7.73 -25.67
C PRO A 132 -3.35 7.43 -26.89
N ARG A 133 -3.97 7.21 -28.03
CA ARG A 133 -3.23 6.89 -29.28
C ARG A 133 -2.30 8.00 -29.74
N GLU A 134 -2.60 9.22 -29.33
CA GLU A 134 -1.83 10.43 -29.65
C GLU A 134 -0.53 10.52 -28.84
N VAL A 135 -0.43 9.73 -27.77
CA VAL A 135 0.79 9.65 -26.96
C VAL A 135 1.64 8.50 -27.51
N ASP A 136 2.74 8.84 -28.16
CA ASP A 136 3.75 7.85 -28.52
C ASP A 136 4.52 7.43 -27.25
N PRO A 137 4.30 6.21 -26.73
CA PRO A 137 4.95 5.78 -25.49
C PRO A 137 6.46 5.60 -25.64
N VAL A 138 6.96 5.38 -26.89
CA VAL A 138 8.39 5.25 -27.15
C VAL A 138 9.04 6.63 -27.09
N ALA A 139 8.50 7.60 -27.81
CA ALA A 139 9.00 8.97 -27.76
C ALA A 139 8.83 9.62 -26.38
N ALA A 140 7.77 9.29 -25.64
CA ALA A 140 7.59 9.72 -24.27
C ALA A 140 8.61 9.05 -23.33
N GLY A 141 8.89 7.77 -23.52
CA GLY A 141 9.88 7.02 -22.74
C GLY A 141 11.31 7.54 -22.92
N GLU A 142 11.66 7.93 -24.15
CA GLU A 142 12.96 8.55 -24.45
C GLU A 142 13.16 9.92 -23.78
N ARG A 143 12.06 10.61 -23.51
CA ARG A 143 12.05 11.92 -22.82
C ARG A 143 11.94 11.80 -21.31
N MET A 144 11.63 10.61 -20.77
CA MET A 144 11.63 10.41 -19.32
C MET A 144 13.06 10.58 -18.79
N PRO A 145 13.27 11.45 -17.80
CA PRO A 145 14.56 11.51 -17.12
C PRO A 145 14.83 10.13 -16.50
N LEU A 146 15.91 9.50 -16.90
CA LEU A 146 16.41 8.33 -16.19
C LEU A 146 16.57 8.72 -14.73
N GLN A 147 15.97 7.95 -13.82
CA GLN A 147 16.18 8.19 -12.40
C GLN A 147 17.70 8.21 -12.15
N PRO A 148 18.22 9.26 -11.50
CA PRO A 148 19.62 9.25 -11.12
C PRO A 148 19.90 7.97 -10.33
N ALA A 149 20.98 7.28 -10.68
CA ALA A 149 21.40 6.07 -9.98
C ALA A 149 21.32 6.33 -8.48
N ARG A 150 20.61 5.47 -7.76
CA ARG A 150 20.45 5.60 -6.30
C ARG A 150 21.84 5.78 -5.71
N PRO A 151 22.11 6.88 -5.00
CA PRO A 151 23.41 7.05 -4.37
C PRO A 151 23.70 5.82 -3.50
N PRO A 152 24.93 5.31 -3.48
CA PRO A 152 25.29 4.18 -2.64
C PRO A 152 24.80 4.48 -1.23
N ALA A 153 24.09 3.52 -0.61
CA ALA A 153 23.50 3.68 0.70
C ALA A 153 24.55 4.27 1.64
N ALA A 154 24.37 5.52 2.03
CA ALA A 154 25.26 6.17 2.99
C ALA A 154 25.33 5.24 4.20
N LYS A 155 26.53 4.79 4.57
CA LYS A 155 26.74 3.97 5.76
C LYS A 155 25.96 4.63 6.88
N ALA A 156 24.99 3.91 7.42
CA ALA A 156 24.05 4.42 8.41
C ALA A 156 24.89 5.09 9.52
N ARG A 157 24.83 6.41 9.59
CA ARG A 157 25.38 7.11 10.77
C ARG A 157 24.56 6.60 11.94
N VAL A 158 25.21 5.90 12.85
CA VAL A 158 24.63 5.55 14.14
C VAL A 158 24.19 6.86 14.77
N ARG A 159 22.88 7.11 14.77
CA ARG A 159 22.34 8.27 15.47
C ARG A 159 22.56 8.02 16.97
N PRO A 160 23.00 9.03 17.72
CA PRO A 160 23.06 8.92 19.18
C PRO A 160 21.64 8.57 19.71
N PRO A 161 21.55 7.82 20.82
CA PRO A 161 20.28 7.46 21.39
C PRO A 161 19.46 8.72 21.68
N TRP A 162 18.19 8.70 21.24
CA TRP A 162 17.25 9.78 21.45
C TRP A 162 17.14 10.10 22.94
N PRO A 163 17.14 11.36 23.37
CA PRO A 163 16.88 11.71 24.76
C PRO A 163 15.52 11.20 25.19
N LYS A 164 15.46 10.57 26.36
CA LYS A 164 14.19 10.04 26.92
C LYS A 164 13.17 11.17 27.01
N ALA A 165 12.05 11.02 26.34
CA ALA A 165 10.95 11.97 26.42
C ALA A 165 10.40 12.06 27.85
N PRO A 166 10.15 13.24 28.40
CA PRO A 166 9.82 13.40 29.81
C PRO A 166 8.37 13.00 30.19
N HIS A 167 7.47 12.70 29.27
CA HIS A 167 6.10 12.27 29.63
C HIS A 167 5.48 11.35 28.58
N PRO A 168 4.75 10.28 29.01
CA PRO A 168 3.98 9.45 28.11
C PRO A 168 2.69 10.17 27.70
N VAL A 169 2.51 10.36 26.39
CA VAL A 169 1.22 10.77 25.84
C VAL A 169 0.38 9.50 25.68
N TYR A 170 -0.65 9.37 26.50
CA TYR A 170 -1.60 8.26 26.41
C TYR A 170 -2.53 8.46 25.21
N PHE A 171 -2.35 7.69 24.14
CA PHE A 171 -3.36 7.53 23.12
C PHE A 171 -4.29 6.37 23.51
N ARG A 172 -5.58 6.65 23.67
CA ARG A 172 -6.62 5.61 23.76
C ARG A 172 -6.73 4.91 22.41
N PRO A 173 -6.67 3.57 22.33
CA PRO A 173 -6.88 2.88 21.07
C PRO A 173 -8.33 3.03 20.63
N PHE A 174 -8.55 3.58 19.46
CA PHE A 174 -9.85 3.59 18.79
C PHE A 174 -10.16 2.15 18.34
N ARG A 175 -11.22 1.57 18.83
CA ARG A 175 -11.74 0.26 18.38
C ARG A 175 -12.38 0.42 17.02
N ARG A 176 -11.95 -0.39 16.07
CA ARG A 176 -12.52 -0.79 14.78
C ARG A 176 -11.76 -0.31 13.54
N GLY A 177 -11.16 -1.28 12.84
CA GLY A 177 -11.35 -1.59 11.43
C GLY A 177 -10.60 -0.75 10.43
N TRP A 178 -9.26 -0.83 10.39
CA TRP A 178 -8.51 -0.46 9.19
C TRP A 178 -7.74 -1.68 8.69
N ALA A 179 -8.29 -2.33 7.69
CA ALA A 179 -7.59 -3.36 6.91
C ALA A 179 -7.77 -2.96 5.44
N GLY A 180 -6.70 -2.55 4.79
CA GLY A 180 -6.83 -2.18 3.40
C GLY A 180 -5.58 -2.06 2.56
N TRP A 181 -4.39 -1.99 3.16
CA TRP A 181 -3.17 -1.79 2.38
C TRP A 181 -2.05 -2.71 2.84
N LEU A 182 -1.66 -3.64 2.00
CA LEU A 182 -0.37 -4.34 1.95
C LEU A 182 0.02 -4.60 0.51
#